data_1979b861fb56f953b0042031fa316aa7
#
_entry.id   1979b861fb56f953b0042031fa316aa7
#
_cell.length_a   1.000
_cell.length_b   1.000
_cell.length_c   1.000
_cell.angle_alpha   90.00
_cell.angle_beta   90.00
_cell.angle_gamma   90.00
#
_symmetry.space_group_name_H-M   'P 1'
#
loop_
_entity.id
_entity.type
_entity.pdbx_description
1 polymer ?
#
loop_
_entity_poly.entity_id
_entity_poly.type
_entity_poly.pdbx_seq_one_letter_code
_entity_poly.pdbx_strand_id
1 'polypeptide(L)'
;MSARVDHAGTLVQVGVPDPSMRLELRLIDLFSRGGAVKSSWYGDCLPSRDFPMLVDLYQQGRFDLDAFVSETIGLGDIEAAFEKMHRGEVLRSVVVL
;
A
#
# COMPACT_ATOMS: atom_id res chain seq x y z
N MET A 1 -13.26 -13.68 -3.91
CA MET A 1 -13.41 -12.43 -3.11
C MET A 1 -14.37 -11.53 -3.87
N SER A 2 -15.58 -11.31 -3.33
CA SER A 2 -16.59 -10.47 -3.99
C SER A 2 -16.38 -9.04 -3.51
N ALA A 3 -15.83 -8.18 -4.34
CA ALA A 3 -15.76 -6.75 -4.05
C ALA A 3 -17.14 -6.14 -4.29
N ARG A 4 -17.80 -5.67 -3.24
CA ARG A 4 -18.98 -4.83 -3.37
C ARG A 4 -18.50 -3.41 -3.70
N VAL A 5 -18.69 -3.02 -4.93
CA VAL A 5 -18.50 -1.61 -5.33
C VAL A 5 -19.90 -0.97 -5.28
N ASP A 6 -20.06 0.06 -4.46
CA ASP A 6 -21.27 0.86 -4.43
C ASP A 6 -21.46 1.64 -5.76
N HIS A 7 -22.64 2.21 -5.97
CA HIS A 7 -22.90 3.01 -7.18
C HIS A 7 -21.83 4.12 -7.32
N ALA A 8 -21.24 4.23 -8.51
CA ALA A 8 -20.16 5.15 -8.85
C ALA A 8 -18.87 4.97 -8.01
N GLY A 9 -18.70 3.83 -7.33
CA GLY A 9 -17.51 3.54 -6.53
C GLY A 9 -16.29 3.19 -7.37
N THR A 10 -15.10 3.41 -6.82
CA THR A 10 -13.83 3.01 -7.44
C THR A 10 -13.14 1.94 -6.60
N LEU A 11 -12.81 0.81 -7.23
CA LEU A 11 -11.92 -0.20 -6.66
C LEU A 11 -10.48 0.15 -7.02
N VAL A 12 -9.64 0.36 -6.02
CA VAL A 12 -8.21 0.66 -6.24
C VAL A 12 -7.38 -0.54 -5.80
N GLN A 13 -6.61 -1.10 -6.74
CA GLN A 13 -5.62 -2.14 -6.46
C GLN A 13 -4.30 -1.47 -6.08
N VAL A 14 -3.88 -1.62 -4.81
CA VAL A 14 -2.69 -0.95 -4.27
C VAL A 14 -1.48 -1.88 -4.19
N GLY A 15 -1.66 -3.13 -3.79
CA GLY A 15 -0.56 -4.09 -3.69
C GLY A 15 -0.16 -4.69 -5.03
N VAL A 16 1.10 -5.14 -5.16
CA VAL A 16 1.56 -5.89 -6.34
C VAL A 16 0.98 -7.32 -6.24
N PRO A 17 0.09 -7.72 -7.15
CA PRO A 17 -0.48 -9.06 -7.15
C PRO A 17 0.52 -10.08 -7.69
N ASP A 18 0.36 -11.33 -7.28
CA ASP A 18 1.05 -12.43 -7.94
C ASP A 18 0.65 -12.49 -9.44
N PRO A 19 1.60 -12.75 -10.36
CA PRO A 19 1.32 -12.79 -11.80
C PRO A 19 0.22 -13.77 -12.23
N SER A 20 -0.05 -14.79 -11.42
CA SER A 20 -1.11 -15.76 -11.68
C SER A 20 -2.49 -15.30 -11.20
N MET A 21 -2.56 -14.29 -10.33
CA MET A 21 -3.83 -13.77 -9.82
C MET A 21 -4.66 -13.16 -10.94
N ARG A 22 -5.95 -13.45 -10.92
CA ARG A 22 -6.93 -12.94 -11.87
C ARG A 22 -8.11 -12.34 -11.14
N LEU A 23 -8.61 -11.26 -11.66
CA LEU A 23 -9.87 -10.67 -11.23
C LEU A 23 -10.95 -11.05 -12.25
N GLU A 24 -11.94 -11.82 -11.83
CA GLU A 24 -13.13 -12.07 -12.62
C GLU A 24 -14.18 -11.01 -12.30
N LEU A 25 -14.55 -10.22 -13.30
CA LEU A 25 -15.50 -9.14 -13.17
C LEU A 25 -16.54 -9.24 -14.30
N ARG A 26 -17.80 -9.29 -13.91
CA ARG A 26 -18.88 -9.20 -14.91
C ARG A 26 -18.98 -7.74 -15.40
N LEU A 27 -18.76 -7.54 -16.68
CA LEU A 27 -18.78 -6.18 -17.28
C LEU A 27 -20.11 -5.46 -17.06
N ILE A 28 -21.22 -6.23 -17.03
CA ILE A 28 -22.53 -5.65 -16.77
C ILE A 28 -22.65 -5.06 -15.36
N ASP A 29 -21.97 -5.67 -14.36
CA ASP A 29 -22.01 -5.17 -12.99
C ASP A 29 -21.23 -3.84 -12.88
N LEU A 30 -20.11 -3.74 -13.60
CA LEU A 30 -19.32 -2.49 -13.69
C LEU A 30 -20.14 -1.40 -14.40
N PHE A 31 -20.72 -1.73 -15.55
CA PHE A 31 -21.51 -0.80 -16.35
C PHE A 31 -22.75 -0.29 -15.60
N SER A 32 -23.54 -1.20 -15.01
CA SER A 32 -24.80 -0.84 -14.34
C SER A 32 -24.61 0.01 -13.08
N ARG A 33 -23.44 -0.08 -12.45
CA ARG A 33 -23.10 0.67 -11.24
C ARG A 33 -22.34 1.97 -11.52
N GLY A 34 -21.89 2.19 -12.75
CA GLY A 34 -21.01 3.32 -13.09
C GLY A 34 -19.68 3.28 -12.35
N GLY A 35 -19.23 2.08 -11.99
CA GLY A 35 -18.02 1.87 -11.21
C GLY A 35 -16.74 1.95 -12.04
N ALA A 36 -15.60 2.06 -11.36
CA ALA A 36 -14.27 2.00 -11.96
C ALA A 36 -13.37 1.00 -11.23
N VAL A 37 -12.43 0.41 -11.98
CA VAL A 37 -11.31 -0.35 -11.43
C VAL A 37 -10.03 0.35 -11.84
N LYS A 38 -9.19 0.66 -10.88
CA LYS A 38 -7.94 1.41 -11.09
C LYS A 38 -6.80 0.74 -10.33
N SER A 39 -5.60 0.75 -10.88
CA SER A 39 -4.38 0.43 -10.15
C SER A 39 -3.78 1.68 -9.53
N SER A 40 -2.99 1.52 -8.48
CA SER A 40 -2.14 2.56 -7.90
C SER A 40 -0.74 1.97 -7.73
N TRP A 41 0.17 2.40 -8.61
CA TRP A 41 1.59 2.05 -8.55
C TRP A 41 2.35 3.19 -7.88
N TYR A 42 2.90 2.96 -6.68
CA TYR A 42 3.52 4.02 -5.87
C TYR A 42 2.65 5.27 -5.71
N GLY A 43 1.32 5.12 -5.64
CA GLY A 43 0.41 6.26 -5.62
C GLY A 43 0.40 7.08 -6.93
N ASP A 44 0.81 6.48 -8.07
CA ASP A 44 1.02 7.15 -9.35
C ASP A 44 2.03 8.33 -9.25
N CYS A 45 2.97 8.25 -8.29
CA CYS A 45 3.96 9.29 -8.09
C CYS A 45 5.10 9.26 -9.10
N LEU A 46 5.77 10.39 -9.26
CA LEU A 46 7.06 10.52 -9.92
C LEU A 46 8.16 10.55 -8.84
N PRO A 47 8.89 9.43 -8.59
CA PRO A 47 9.80 9.34 -7.43
C PRO A 47 10.82 10.46 -7.34
N SER A 48 11.39 10.87 -8.48
CA SER A 48 12.39 11.95 -8.53
C SER A 48 11.87 13.32 -8.11
N ARG A 49 10.56 13.56 -8.23
CA ARG A 49 9.89 14.78 -7.79
C ARG A 49 9.30 14.62 -6.39
N ASP A 50 8.60 13.53 -6.18
CA ASP A 50 7.70 13.41 -5.02
C ASP A 50 8.43 12.95 -3.76
N PHE A 51 9.52 12.16 -3.87
CA PHE A 51 10.29 11.76 -2.70
C PHE A 51 11.01 12.95 -2.04
N PRO A 52 11.72 13.83 -2.77
CA PRO A 52 12.26 15.05 -2.16
C PRO A 52 11.18 15.90 -1.48
N MET A 53 10.03 16.07 -2.11
CA MET A 53 8.90 16.80 -1.53
C MET A 53 8.42 16.18 -0.21
N LEU A 54 8.31 14.83 -0.14
CA LEU A 54 7.91 14.14 1.09
C LEU A 54 8.95 14.32 2.21
N VAL A 55 10.24 14.30 1.87
CA VAL A 55 11.33 14.58 2.82
C VAL A 55 11.26 16.02 3.35
N ASP A 56 11.03 16.98 2.47
CA ASP A 56 10.85 18.38 2.87
C ASP A 56 9.65 18.55 3.81
N LEU A 57 8.53 17.88 3.54
CA LEU A 57 7.35 17.91 4.40
C LEU A 57 7.64 17.28 5.78
N TYR A 58 8.41 16.20 5.83
CA TYR A 58 8.86 15.59 7.06
C TYR A 58 9.73 16.55 7.88
N GLN A 59 10.71 17.18 7.25
CA GLN A 59 11.60 18.15 7.91
C GLN A 59 10.86 19.37 8.45
N GLN A 60 9.75 19.74 7.81
CA GLN A 60 8.86 20.81 8.27
C GLN A 60 7.89 20.36 9.39
N GLY A 61 7.92 19.10 9.81
CA GLY A 61 6.96 18.54 10.77
C GLY A 61 5.53 18.43 10.24
N ARG A 62 5.33 18.48 8.92
CA ARG A 62 4.02 18.40 8.26
C ARG A 62 3.67 16.99 7.80
N PHE A 63 4.62 16.07 7.84
CA PHE A 63 4.44 14.67 7.49
C PHE A 63 5.21 13.80 8.49
N ASP A 64 4.49 13.07 9.32
CA ASP A 64 5.06 12.23 10.36
C ASP A 64 5.45 10.85 9.80
N LEU A 65 6.70 10.73 9.34
CA LEU A 65 7.25 9.46 8.87
C LEU A 65 7.55 8.50 10.03
N ASP A 66 7.85 9.01 11.21
CA ASP A 66 8.21 8.20 12.38
C ASP A 66 7.01 7.37 12.84
N ALA A 67 5.79 7.87 12.67
CA ALA A 67 4.56 7.13 12.96
C ALA A 67 4.37 5.84 12.14
N PHE A 68 5.08 5.71 11.01
CA PHE A 68 5.04 4.49 10.19
C PHE A 68 6.03 3.42 10.65
N VAL A 69 6.98 3.76 11.53
CA VAL A 69 7.95 2.81 12.08
C VAL A 69 7.36 2.17 13.33
N SER A 70 7.02 0.89 13.25
CA SER A 70 6.47 0.15 14.39
C SER A 70 7.54 -0.27 15.39
N GLU A 71 8.71 -0.64 14.88
CA GLU A 71 9.85 -1.10 15.69
C GLU A 71 11.18 -0.93 14.96
N THR A 72 12.25 -0.86 15.74
CA THR A 72 13.62 -1.00 15.25
C THR A 72 14.19 -2.34 15.72
N ILE A 73 14.89 -3.03 14.83
CA ILE A 73 15.41 -4.39 15.06
C ILE A 73 16.87 -4.51 14.66
N GLY A 74 17.57 -5.50 15.22
CA GLY A 74 18.88 -5.91 14.76
C GLY A 74 18.82 -6.91 13.60
N LEU A 75 19.97 -7.16 12.96
CA LEU A 75 20.08 -8.14 11.86
C LEU A 75 19.61 -9.55 12.26
N GLY A 76 19.84 -9.95 13.51
CA GLY A 76 19.45 -11.28 14.00
C GLY A 76 17.92 -11.48 14.12
N ASP A 77 17.14 -10.42 14.10
CA ASP A 77 15.69 -10.46 14.35
C ASP A 77 14.86 -10.44 13.05
N ILE A 78 15.51 -10.47 11.89
CA ILE A 78 14.85 -10.29 10.58
C ILE A 78 13.78 -11.36 10.35
N GLU A 79 14.05 -12.64 10.62
CA GLU A 79 13.06 -13.71 10.42
C GLU A 79 11.83 -13.51 11.30
N ALA A 80 12.04 -13.19 12.58
CA ALA A 80 10.94 -12.91 13.50
C ALA A 80 10.12 -11.68 13.08
N ALA A 81 10.77 -10.66 12.52
CA ALA A 81 10.09 -9.49 11.98
C ALA A 81 9.24 -9.82 10.75
N PHE A 82 9.70 -10.68 9.84
CA PHE A 82 8.89 -11.17 8.72
C PHE A 82 7.67 -11.95 9.19
N GLU A 83 7.79 -12.77 10.23
CA GLU A 83 6.65 -13.46 10.80
C GLU A 83 5.62 -12.50 11.39
N LYS A 84 6.05 -11.47 12.14
CA LYS A 84 5.17 -10.42 12.66
C LYS A 84 4.46 -9.67 11.53
N MET A 85 5.19 -9.32 10.48
CA MET A 85 4.62 -8.67 9.30
C MET A 85 3.56 -9.56 8.63
N HIS A 86 3.81 -10.86 8.51
CA HIS A 86 2.88 -11.83 7.93
C HIS A 86 1.58 -11.94 8.75
N ARG A 87 1.67 -11.78 10.07
CA ARG A 87 0.52 -11.76 10.98
C ARG A 87 -0.18 -10.39 11.04
N GLY A 88 0.37 -9.36 10.38
CA GLY A 88 -0.19 -8.01 10.39
C GLY A 88 -0.01 -7.27 11.72
N GLU A 89 0.97 -7.66 12.53
CA GLU A 89 1.22 -7.07 13.86
C GLU A 89 2.02 -5.76 13.79
N VAL A 90 2.73 -5.54 12.69
CA VAL A 90 3.58 -4.37 12.47
C VAL A 90 3.31 -3.74 11.11
N LEU A 91 3.45 -2.42 11.02
CA LEU A 91 3.43 -1.70 9.74
C LEU A 91 4.80 -1.77 9.07
N ARG A 92 5.85 -1.49 9.84
CA ARG A 92 7.22 -1.47 9.35
C ARG A 92 8.21 -1.73 10.47
N SER A 93 9.08 -2.71 10.28
CA SER A 93 10.27 -2.95 11.10
C SER A 93 11.48 -2.39 10.37
N VAL A 94 12.29 -1.59 11.05
CA VAL A 94 13.51 -0.97 10.49
C VAL A 94 14.72 -1.65 11.09
N VAL A 95 15.59 -2.18 10.23
CA VAL A 95 16.87 -2.77 10.66
C VAL A 95 17.88 -1.65 10.92
N VAL A 96 18.48 -1.64 12.09
CA VAL A 96 19.60 -0.76 12.45
C VAL A 96 20.87 -1.60 12.47
N LEU A 97 21.89 -1.16 11.72
CA LEU A 97 23.21 -1.80 11.60
C LEU A 97 24.19 -1.25 12.61
#